data_4e0c9c4996a6a53f14cf276629131e7b
#
_entry.id   4e0c9c4996a6a53f14cf276629131e7b
#
_cell.length_a   1.000
_cell.length_b   1.000
_cell.length_c   1.000
_cell.angle_alpha   90.00
_cell.angle_beta   90.00
_cell.angle_gamma   90.00
#
_symmetry.space_group_name_H-M   'P 1'
#
loop_
_entity.id
_entity.type
_entity.pdbx_description
1 polymer ?
#
loop_
_entity_poly.entity_id
_entity_poly.type
_entity_poly.pdbx_seq_one_letter_code
_entity_poly.pdbx_strand_id
1 'polypeptide(L)' 'ELYRGAEYVVDFLPKVKVEVVVKTEDLDRCVDAIVNVARTGKIGDGKIFITPVERVARIRTGDLDESAI' A
#
# COMPACT_ATOMS: atom_id res chain seq x y z
N GLU A 1 2.66 1.65 27.11
CA GLU A 1 2.82 1.97 26.51
C GLU A 1 3.02 1.98 26.35
N LEU A 2 3.06 2.06 26.83
CA LEU A 2 3.25 2.49 26.23
C LEU A 2 3.41 2.23 26.20
N TYR A 3 3.46 2.23 26.73
CA TYR A 3 3.67 2.45 26.38
C TYR A 3 3.91 2.67 26.66
N ARG A 4 4.10 2.74 27.13
CA ARG A 4 4.44 3.32 27.11
C ARG A 4 4.95 3.54 27.13
N GLY A 5 4.85 3.32 27.42
CA GLY A 5 5.19 3.79 27.02
C GLY A 5 5.55 3.97 26.76
N ALA A 6 5.68 3.72 27.23
CA ALA A 6 5.91 4.02 26.81
C ALA A 6 6.48 4.60 26.30
N GLU A 7 6.85 5.02 26.45
CA GLU A 7 7.10 5.71 25.83
C GLU A 7 7.75 5.72 24.83
N TYR A 8 7.50 5.85 24.71
CA TYR A 8 8.18 5.75 23.47
C TYR A 8 8.13 7.07 22.73
N VAL A 9 9.10 7.24 21.84
CA VAL A 9 9.14 8.45 21.07
C VAL A 9 8.23 8.28 19.87
N VAL A 10 7.31 9.19 19.72
CA VAL A 10 6.46 9.21 18.54
C VAL A 10 7.18 10.02 17.48
N ASP A 11 7.41 9.39 16.35
CA ASP A 11 8.06 10.04 15.24
C ASP A 11 7.01 10.64 14.33
N PHE A 12 7.02 11.97 14.25
CA PHE A 12 6.00 12.68 13.48
C PHE A 12 6.47 13.07 12.09
N LEU A 13 7.49 12.40 11.58
CA LEU A 13 7.91 12.66 10.21
C LEU A 13 6.77 12.35 9.24
N PRO A 14 6.43 13.28 8.38
CA PRO A 14 5.34 13.04 7.42
C PRO A 14 5.64 11.85 6.53
N LYS A 15 4.63 11.04 6.33
CA LYS A 15 4.70 9.88 5.47
C LYS A 15 3.51 9.90 4.53
N VAL A 16 3.67 9.31 3.37
CA VAL A 16 2.57 9.16 2.42
C VAL A 16 2.27 7.69 2.29
N LYS A 17 1.00 7.34 2.45
CA LYS A 17 0.54 5.98 2.23
C LYS A 17 -0.25 5.96 0.93
N VAL A 18 0.17 5.10 0.01
CA VAL A 18 -0.49 4.94 -1.28
C VAL A 18 -1.08 3.54 -1.33
N GLU A 19 -2.33 3.44 -1.72
CA GLU A 19 -2.99 2.14 -1.84
C GLU A 19 -3.42 1.93 -3.27
N VAL A 20 -3.11 0.73 -3.78
CA VAL A 20 -3.42 0.38 -5.15
C VAL A 20 -4.01 -1.02 -5.16
N VAL A 21 -5.13 -1.19 -5.84
CA VAL A 21 -5.74 -2.51 -6.03
C VAL A 21 -5.50 -2.92 -7.47
N VAL A 22 -4.90 -4.08 -7.64
CA VAL A 22 -4.58 -4.59 -8.98
C VAL A 22 -5.03 -6.04 -9.09
N LYS A 23 -5.15 -6.51 -10.31
CA LYS A 23 -5.38 -7.93 -10.54
C LYS A 23 -4.13 -8.71 -10.15
N THR A 24 -4.34 -9.94 -9.69
CA THR A 24 -3.23 -10.78 -9.26
C THR A 24 -2.18 -10.94 -10.37
N GLU A 25 -2.63 -11.09 -11.60
CA GLU A 25 -1.72 -11.28 -12.73
C GLU A 25 -0.83 -10.07 -13.00
N ASP A 26 -1.23 -8.89 -12.51
CA ASP A 26 -0.47 -7.65 -12.70
C ASP A 26 0.40 -7.29 -11.48
N LEU A 27 0.36 -8.10 -10.43
CA LEU A 27 0.97 -7.73 -9.16
C LEU A 27 2.47 -7.51 -9.29
N ASP A 28 3.20 -8.47 -9.84
CA ASP A 28 4.65 -8.35 -9.92
C ASP A 28 5.07 -7.16 -10.74
N ARG A 29 4.38 -6.93 -11.85
CA ARG A 29 4.66 -5.79 -12.72
C ARG A 29 4.41 -4.47 -12.01
N CYS A 30 3.34 -4.42 -11.22
CA CYS A 30 3.02 -3.22 -10.44
C CYS A 30 4.09 -2.95 -9.38
N VAL A 31 4.50 -3.99 -8.66
CA VAL A 31 5.54 -3.83 -7.63
C VAL A 31 6.85 -3.36 -8.27
N ASP A 32 7.23 -3.96 -9.38
CA ASP A 32 8.47 -3.57 -10.05
C ASP A 32 8.42 -2.13 -10.51
N ALA A 33 7.29 -1.69 -11.04
CA ALA A 33 7.14 -0.31 -11.49
C ALA A 33 7.29 0.67 -10.34
N ILE A 34 6.69 0.36 -9.19
CA ILE A 34 6.78 1.22 -8.02
C ILE A 34 8.21 1.27 -7.51
N VAL A 35 8.86 0.12 -7.38
CA VAL A 35 10.22 0.05 -6.87
C VAL A 35 11.16 0.83 -7.79
N ASN A 36 11.02 0.68 -9.11
CA ASN A 36 11.90 1.37 -10.05
C ASN A 36 11.83 2.89 -9.92
N VAL A 37 10.66 3.42 -9.60
CA VAL A 37 10.47 4.86 -9.48
C VAL A 37 10.83 5.36 -8.09
N ALA A 38 10.46 4.59 -7.05
CA ALA A 38 10.56 5.06 -5.68
C ALA A 38 11.90 4.81 -5.03
N ARG A 39 12.68 3.86 -5.54
CA ARG A 39 13.93 3.48 -4.91
C ARG A 39 14.99 4.56 -5.12
N THR A 40 15.57 5.03 -4.02
CA THR A 40 16.73 5.91 -4.06
C THR A 40 17.98 5.23 -3.50
N GLY A 41 17.79 4.10 -2.80
CA GLY A 41 18.88 3.42 -2.12
C GLY A 41 19.18 3.99 -0.74
N LYS A 42 18.41 4.96 -0.31
CA LYS A 42 18.62 5.62 0.97
C LYS A 42 17.57 5.17 1.97
N ILE A 43 17.91 5.35 3.25
CA ILE A 43 16.96 5.12 4.33
C ILE A 43 15.78 6.07 4.12
N GLY A 44 14.57 5.53 4.24
CA GLY A 44 13.37 6.33 4.07
C GLY A 44 12.63 6.05 2.78
N ASP A 45 13.16 5.17 1.92
CA ASP A 45 12.47 4.80 0.69
C ASP A 45 11.11 4.15 0.94
N GLY A 46 10.93 3.55 2.14
CA GLY A 46 9.64 3.00 2.49
C GLY A 46 9.51 1.52 2.19
N LYS A 47 8.29 1.06 2.28
CA LYS A 47 7.97 -0.36 2.15
C LYS A 47 6.69 -0.53 1.35
N ILE A 48 6.54 -1.69 0.77
CA ILE A 48 5.32 -2.09 0.09
C ILE A 48 4.77 -3.29 0.85
N PHE A 49 3.54 -3.16 1.33
CA PHE A 49 2.83 -4.28 1.94
C PHE A 49 1.81 -4.79 0.95
N ILE A 50 1.79 -6.10 0.76
CA ILE A 50 0.91 -6.72 -0.22
C ILE A 50 -0.04 -7.64 0.52
N THR A 51 -1.34 -7.37 0.37
CA THR A 51 -2.36 -8.17 1.01
C THR A 51 -3.42 -8.55 0.00
N PRO A 52 -4.06 -9.69 0.16
CA PRO A 52 -5.15 -10.05 -0.74
C PRO A 52 -6.38 -9.18 -0.49
N VAL A 53 -7.10 -8.90 -1.55
CA VAL A 53 -8.40 -8.26 -1.49
C VAL A 53 -9.40 -9.31 -1.95
N GLU A 54 -10.33 -9.68 -1.04
CA GLU A 54 -11.26 -10.75 -1.35
C GLU A 54 -12.30 -10.33 -2.37
N ARG A 55 -12.86 -9.14 -2.20
CA ARG A 55 -13.92 -8.65 -3.06
C ARG A 55 -13.78 -7.15 -3.27
N VAL A 56 -14.22 -6.70 -4.42
CA VAL A 56 -14.27 -5.28 -4.75
C VAL A 56 -15.66 -4.99 -5.29
N ALA A 57 -16.23 -3.87 -4.88
CA ALA A 57 -17.51 -3.41 -5.44
C ALA A 57 -17.41 -1.93 -5.77
N ARG A 58 -17.81 -1.58 -6.97
CA ARG A 58 -17.91 -0.16 -7.35
C ARG A 58 -19.30 0.32 -6.96
N ILE A 59 -19.35 1.26 -6.05
CA ILE A 59 -20.61 1.68 -5.46
C ILE A 59 -21.56 2.27 -6.51
N ARG A 60 -21.02 3.11 -7.40
CA ARG A 60 -21.87 3.82 -8.35
C ARG A 60 -22.60 2.86 -9.30
N THR A 61 -21.94 1.82 -9.74
CA THR A 61 -22.48 0.92 -10.78
C THR A 61 -22.94 -0.42 -10.24
N GLY A 62 -22.48 -0.79 -9.05
CA GLY A 62 -22.72 -2.13 -8.51
C GLY A 62 -21.84 -3.21 -9.12
N ASP A 63 -20.89 -2.85 -9.99
CA ASP A 63 -19.97 -3.81 -10.55
C ASP A 63 -19.14 -4.46 -9.45
N LEU A 64 -18.81 -5.72 -9.64
CA LEU A 64 -18.08 -6.51 -8.67
C LEU A 64 -16.79 -7.04 -9.24
N ASP A 65 -15.81 -7.15 -8.35
CA ASP A 65 -14.55 -7.86 -8.60
C ASP A 65 -13.83 -7.31 -9.83
N GLU A 66 -13.51 -8.13 -10.83
CA GLU A 66 -12.73 -7.64 -11.97
C GLU A 66 -13.41 -6.51 -12.73
N SER A 67 -14.72 -6.51 -12.76
CA SER A 67 -15.45 -5.43 -13.42
C SER A 67 -15.36 -4.11 -12.65
N ALA A 68 -14.99 -4.17 -11.38
CA ALA A 68 -14.91 -3.00 -10.50
C ALA A 68 -13.51 -2.41 -10.40
N ILE A 69 -12.52 -3.08 -10.94
CA ILE A 69 -11.14 -2.62 -10.86
C ILE A 69 -10.80 -1.63 -11.97
#